data_1cab2f3f0376ab4f5d232b24392e6e0f
#
_entry.id   1cab2f3f0376ab4f5d232b24392e6e0f
#
_cell.length_a   1.000
_cell.length_b   1.000
_cell.length_c   1.000
_cell.angle_alpha   90.00
_cell.angle_beta   90.00
_cell.angle_gamma   90.00
#
_symmetry.space_group_name_H-M   'P 1'
#
loop_
_entity.id
_entity.type
_entity.pdbx_description
1 polymer ?
#
loop_
_entity_poly.entity_id
_entity_poly.type
_entity_poly.pdbx_seq_one_letter_code
_entity_poly.pdbx_strand_id
1 'polypeptide(L)'
;MKQTLIIFAALWAFAMPAGAADNAQTPVDDANAASATSKSYFDRAGDLVIHALGLIGVKYKWGGNDPEAGLDCSGLVSHVFHEVTGMVLPRDSRAMSKVGAAVEKNELKPGDLVFFNTLRRPFSHVGIYIGEDRFVHAPRRGREVEVSELRDGYWKKRFNGARRLLP
;
A
#
# COMPACT_ATOMS: atom_id res chain seq x y z
N MET A 1 53.88 26.79 75.18
CA MET A 1 52.74 26.34 74.41
C MET A 1 52.63 27.17 73.14
N LYS A 2 53.17 26.66 72.04
CA LYS A 2 53.12 27.33 70.72
C LYS A 2 52.55 26.37 69.75
N GLN A 3 51.37 26.63 69.27
CA GLN A 3 50.72 25.80 68.23
C GLN A 3 51.12 26.35 66.88
N THR A 4 51.71 25.47 66.05
CA THR A 4 52.12 25.78 64.70
C THR A 4 50.97 25.39 63.76
N LEU A 5 50.42 26.38 63.06
CA LEU A 5 49.35 26.18 62.10
C LEU A 5 49.94 25.81 60.74
N ILE A 6 49.65 24.58 60.26
CA ILE A 6 50.05 24.13 58.92
C ILE A 6 48.88 24.41 57.98
N ILE A 7 49.08 25.29 56.97
CA ILE A 7 48.10 25.58 55.93
C ILE A 7 48.32 24.58 54.79
N PHE A 8 47.38 23.69 54.57
CA PHE A 8 47.33 22.85 53.38
C PHE A 8 46.61 23.61 52.24
N ALA A 9 47.36 23.96 51.22
CA ALA A 9 46.80 24.46 49.96
C ALA A 9 46.28 23.27 49.11
N ALA A 10 44.98 23.12 49.00
CA ALA A 10 44.37 22.18 48.10
C ALA A 10 44.27 22.77 46.68
N LEU A 11 45.05 22.22 45.74
CA LEU A 11 44.86 22.51 44.30
C LEU A 11 43.59 21.76 43.84
N TRP A 12 42.55 22.49 43.50
CA TRP A 12 41.42 21.98 42.75
C TRP A 12 41.74 22.01 41.29
N ALA A 13 41.97 20.82 40.70
CA ALA A 13 41.99 20.63 39.25
C ALA A 13 40.56 20.63 38.73
N PHE A 14 40.20 21.68 37.99
CA PHE A 14 38.96 21.74 37.24
C PHE A 14 39.03 20.76 36.04
N ALA A 15 38.40 19.58 36.16
CA ALA A 15 38.15 18.70 35.02
C ALA A 15 36.97 19.30 34.25
N MET A 16 37.20 19.80 33.04
CA MET A 16 36.13 20.14 32.10
C MET A 16 35.47 18.85 31.59
N PRO A 17 34.13 18.74 31.59
CA PRO A 17 33.47 17.65 30.91
C PRO A 17 33.64 17.84 29.39
N ALA A 18 34.10 16.80 28.71
CA ALA A 18 34.09 16.70 27.27
C ALA A 18 32.66 16.90 26.76
N GLY A 19 32.47 17.88 25.89
CA GLY A 19 31.19 18.17 25.28
C GLY A 19 30.65 16.94 24.56
N ALA A 20 29.45 16.50 24.97
CA ALA A 20 28.64 15.62 24.18
C ALA A 20 28.37 16.34 22.85
N ALA A 21 28.85 15.79 21.75
CA ALA A 21 28.43 16.20 20.42
C ALA A 21 26.93 15.93 20.31
N ASP A 22 26.15 16.98 20.40
CA ASP A 22 24.72 17.00 20.10
C ASP A 22 24.58 16.67 18.63
N ASN A 23 24.26 15.40 18.34
CA ASN A 23 23.97 14.93 17.00
C ASN A 23 22.55 15.40 16.64
N ALA A 24 22.43 16.69 16.40
CA ALA A 24 21.24 17.29 15.82
C ALA A 24 21.08 16.72 14.42
N GLN A 25 20.32 15.61 14.31
CA GLN A 25 19.83 15.11 13.04
C GLN A 25 19.05 16.22 12.36
N THR A 26 19.59 16.69 11.24
CA THR A 26 18.97 17.75 10.48
C THR A 26 17.68 17.25 9.83
N PRO A 27 16.60 18.08 9.72
CA PRO A 27 15.31 17.70 9.15
C PRO A 27 15.34 17.25 7.68
N VAL A 28 16.48 17.32 7.03
CA VAL A 28 16.68 16.96 5.61
C VAL A 28 16.67 15.44 5.37
N ASP A 29 17.02 14.61 6.37
CA ASP A 29 17.04 13.16 6.22
C ASP A 29 15.63 12.57 6.16
N ASP A 30 14.70 13.13 6.92
CA ASP A 30 13.30 12.71 6.93
C ASP A 30 12.58 13.08 5.62
N ALA A 31 12.87 14.24 5.05
CA ALA A 31 12.29 14.67 3.77
C ALA A 31 12.80 13.81 2.60
N ASN A 32 14.07 13.39 2.63
CA ASN A 32 14.65 12.53 1.60
C ASN A 32 14.11 11.09 1.69
N ALA A 33 13.95 10.56 2.90
CA ALA A 33 13.34 9.24 3.13
C ALA A 33 11.88 9.20 2.69
N ALA A 34 11.08 10.23 3.01
CA ALA A 34 9.69 10.35 2.57
C ALA A 34 9.58 10.49 1.05
N SER A 35 10.47 11.22 0.41
CA SER A 35 10.53 11.35 -1.06
C SER A 35 10.90 10.03 -1.74
N ALA A 36 11.88 9.30 -1.22
CA ALA A 36 12.28 7.99 -1.74
C ALA A 36 11.17 6.94 -1.59
N THR A 37 10.47 6.91 -0.45
CA THR A 37 9.34 6.02 -0.19
C THR A 37 8.17 6.35 -1.11
N SER A 38 7.88 7.63 -1.33
CA SER A 38 6.84 8.09 -2.24
C SER A 38 7.13 7.68 -3.69
N LYS A 39 8.35 7.88 -4.16
CA LYS A 39 8.80 7.47 -5.50
C LYS A 39 8.65 5.95 -5.70
N SER A 40 9.10 5.16 -4.72
CA SER A 40 8.96 3.69 -4.76
C SER A 40 7.50 3.23 -4.78
N TYR A 41 6.60 3.93 -4.07
CA TYR A 41 5.15 3.66 -4.13
C TYR A 41 4.60 3.90 -5.54
N PHE A 42 4.87 5.07 -6.12
CA PHE A 42 4.34 5.43 -7.44
C PHE A 42 4.88 4.54 -8.56
N ASP A 43 6.13 4.12 -8.50
CA ASP A 43 6.73 3.18 -9.45
C ASP A 43 5.99 1.83 -9.40
N ARG A 44 5.83 1.24 -8.20
CA ARG A 44 5.12 -0.05 -8.04
C ARG A 44 3.62 0.05 -8.36
N ALA A 45 2.98 1.14 -7.99
CA ALA A 45 1.57 1.37 -8.32
C ALA A 45 1.38 1.51 -9.85
N GLY A 46 2.33 2.17 -10.53
CA GLY A 46 2.37 2.26 -11.99
C GLY A 46 2.50 0.89 -12.65
N ASP A 47 3.41 0.07 -12.17
CA ASP A 47 3.63 -1.29 -12.66
C ASP A 47 2.37 -2.17 -12.46
N LEU A 48 1.71 -2.09 -11.29
CA LEU A 48 0.44 -2.78 -11.05
C LEU A 48 -0.64 -2.37 -12.05
N VAL A 49 -0.76 -1.06 -12.32
CA VAL A 49 -1.74 -0.53 -13.28
C VAL A 49 -1.42 -1.02 -14.70
N ILE A 50 -0.18 -0.93 -15.15
CA ILE A 50 0.25 -1.38 -16.48
C ILE A 50 -0.02 -2.87 -16.63
N HIS A 51 0.34 -3.68 -15.63
CA HIS A 51 0.12 -5.12 -15.66
C HIS A 51 -1.37 -5.47 -15.69
N ALA A 52 -2.19 -4.81 -14.88
CA ALA A 52 -3.65 -5.00 -14.89
C ALA A 52 -4.28 -4.61 -16.23
N LEU A 53 -3.84 -3.50 -16.84
CA LEU A 53 -4.31 -3.07 -18.16
C LEU A 53 -3.90 -4.04 -19.27
N GLY A 54 -2.72 -4.66 -19.16
CA GLY A 54 -2.25 -5.69 -20.09
C GLY A 54 -3.11 -6.97 -20.11
N LEU A 55 -3.95 -7.17 -19.09
CA LEU A 55 -4.86 -8.33 -19.01
C LEU A 55 -6.27 -8.04 -19.53
N ILE A 56 -6.55 -6.83 -20.05
CA ILE A 56 -7.84 -6.50 -20.66
C ILE A 56 -8.10 -7.47 -21.84
N GLY A 57 -9.32 -7.98 -21.92
CA GLY A 57 -9.71 -8.98 -22.91
C GLY A 57 -9.52 -10.45 -22.48
N VAL A 58 -8.84 -10.71 -21.35
CA VAL A 58 -8.76 -12.06 -20.80
C VAL A 58 -10.14 -12.52 -20.35
N LYS A 59 -10.56 -13.71 -20.80
CA LYS A 59 -11.90 -14.28 -20.52
C LYS A 59 -12.11 -14.51 -19.03
N TYR A 60 -13.31 -14.19 -18.56
CA TYR A 60 -13.71 -14.58 -17.21
C TYR A 60 -13.84 -16.08 -17.06
N LYS A 61 -13.24 -16.65 -16.03
CA LYS A 61 -13.43 -18.03 -15.61
C LYS A 61 -13.60 -18.10 -14.09
N TRP A 62 -14.71 -18.67 -13.64
CA TRP A 62 -14.94 -18.84 -12.20
C TRP A 62 -13.84 -19.71 -11.57
N GLY A 63 -13.21 -19.21 -10.50
CA GLY A 63 -12.08 -19.88 -9.87
C GLY A 63 -10.77 -19.80 -10.68
N GLY A 64 -10.75 -19.06 -11.79
CA GLY A 64 -9.56 -18.90 -12.62
C GLY A 64 -8.54 -17.95 -12.01
N ASN A 65 -7.26 -18.29 -12.13
CA ASN A 65 -6.11 -17.53 -11.65
C ASN A 65 -4.94 -17.51 -12.64
N ASP A 66 -5.16 -17.99 -13.84
CA ASP A 66 -4.20 -18.05 -14.93
C ASP A 66 -4.77 -17.30 -16.14
N PRO A 67 -4.08 -16.30 -16.69
CA PRO A 67 -4.53 -15.52 -17.84
C PRO A 67 -4.85 -16.36 -19.08
N GLU A 68 -4.09 -17.44 -19.33
CA GLU A 68 -4.32 -18.32 -20.48
C GLU A 68 -5.61 -19.15 -20.33
N ALA A 69 -5.90 -19.56 -19.09
CA ALA A 69 -7.09 -20.35 -18.79
C ALA A 69 -8.33 -19.51 -18.48
N GLY A 70 -8.14 -18.23 -18.14
CA GLY A 70 -9.14 -17.26 -17.72
C GLY A 70 -9.05 -16.90 -16.23
N LEU A 71 -9.54 -15.71 -15.88
CA LEU A 71 -9.44 -15.11 -14.56
C LEU A 71 -10.83 -14.83 -13.96
N ASP A 72 -11.00 -15.04 -12.65
CA ASP A 72 -12.07 -14.37 -11.91
C ASP A 72 -11.56 -13.05 -11.26
N CYS A 73 -12.44 -12.32 -10.57
CA CYS A 73 -12.08 -11.02 -10.00
C CYS A 73 -10.90 -11.07 -9.02
N SER A 74 -10.88 -12.05 -8.13
CA SER A 74 -9.79 -12.24 -7.16
C SER A 74 -8.56 -12.90 -7.78
N GLY A 75 -8.74 -13.74 -8.79
CA GLY A 75 -7.65 -14.32 -9.58
C GLY A 75 -6.86 -13.28 -10.35
N LEU A 76 -7.55 -12.33 -10.99
CA LEU A 76 -6.93 -11.17 -11.62
C LEU A 76 -6.05 -10.40 -10.62
N VAL A 77 -6.61 -10.04 -9.47
CA VAL A 77 -5.89 -9.27 -8.44
C VAL A 77 -4.69 -10.05 -7.92
N SER A 78 -4.87 -11.34 -7.58
CA SER A 78 -3.77 -12.19 -7.09
C SER A 78 -2.66 -12.33 -8.11
N HIS A 79 -3.00 -12.53 -9.39
CA HIS A 79 -2.03 -12.64 -10.47
C HIS A 79 -1.20 -11.36 -10.60
N VAL A 80 -1.86 -10.20 -10.73
CA VAL A 80 -1.18 -8.90 -10.90
C VAL A 80 -0.25 -8.59 -9.71
N PHE A 81 -0.72 -8.76 -8.47
CA PHE A 81 0.10 -8.51 -7.30
C PHE A 81 1.28 -9.48 -7.17
N HIS A 82 1.08 -10.75 -7.49
CA HIS A 82 2.16 -11.74 -7.48
C HIS A 82 3.25 -11.38 -8.49
N GLU A 83 2.89 -11.09 -9.73
CA GLU A 83 3.84 -10.79 -10.81
C GLU A 83 4.65 -9.50 -10.53
N VAL A 84 3.99 -8.46 -10.01
CA VAL A 84 4.64 -7.16 -9.82
C VAL A 84 5.38 -7.05 -8.48
N THR A 85 4.84 -7.66 -7.42
CA THR A 85 5.36 -7.47 -6.07
C THR A 85 5.84 -8.74 -5.38
N GLY A 86 5.57 -9.91 -5.95
CA GLY A 86 5.77 -11.21 -5.29
C GLY A 86 4.78 -11.50 -4.15
N MET A 87 3.78 -10.65 -3.91
CA MET A 87 2.81 -10.83 -2.82
C MET A 87 1.84 -11.96 -3.13
N VAL A 88 1.67 -12.88 -2.18
CA VAL A 88 0.65 -13.93 -2.23
C VAL A 88 -0.59 -13.44 -1.48
N LEU A 89 -1.65 -13.15 -2.22
CA LEU A 89 -2.92 -12.68 -1.67
C LEU A 89 -3.89 -13.84 -1.42
N PRO A 90 -4.85 -13.69 -0.46
CA PRO A 90 -5.94 -14.64 -0.29
C PRO A 90 -6.72 -14.85 -1.59
N ARG A 91 -7.26 -16.08 -1.80
CA ARG A 91 -7.89 -16.43 -3.08
C ARG A 91 -9.27 -15.82 -3.29
N ASP A 92 -9.95 -15.37 -2.25
CA ASP A 92 -11.28 -14.77 -2.36
C ASP A 92 -11.31 -13.29 -1.96
N SER A 93 -12.19 -12.52 -2.60
CA SER A 93 -12.30 -11.08 -2.44
C SER A 93 -12.65 -10.65 -1.01
N ARG A 94 -13.41 -11.45 -0.26
CA ARG A 94 -13.76 -11.14 1.14
C ARG A 94 -12.57 -11.30 2.08
N ALA A 95 -11.72 -12.29 1.84
CA ALA A 95 -10.48 -12.42 2.60
C ALA A 95 -9.49 -11.31 2.23
N MET A 96 -9.40 -10.94 0.94
CA MET A 96 -8.59 -9.80 0.49
C MET A 96 -9.02 -8.48 1.15
N SER A 97 -10.32 -8.27 1.41
CA SER A 97 -10.81 -7.04 2.06
C SER A 97 -10.34 -6.85 3.51
N LYS A 98 -9.68 -7.84 4.08
CA LYS A 98 -9.11 -7.80 5.44
C LYS A 98 -7.59 -7.58 5.45
N VAL A 99 -6.95 -7.52 4.27
CA VAL A 99 -5.50 -7.35 4.12
C VAL A 99 -5.20 -5.90 3.79
N GLY A 100 -4.09 -5.39 4.33
CA GLY A 100 -3.62 -4.02 4.09
C GLY A 100 -4.37 -2.94 4.87
N ALA A 101 -4.03 -1.68 4.61
CA ALA A 101 -4.64 -0.52 5.23
C ALA A 101 -6.00 -0.19 4.61
N ALA A 102 -6.99 0.19 5.43
CA ALA A 102 -8.25 0.71 4.93
C ALA A 102 -8.02 2.08 4.27
N VAL A 103 -8.70 2.32 3.15
CA VAL A 103 -8.60 3.57 2.39
C VAL A 103 -9.99 4.14 2.18
N GLU A 104 -10.14 5.42 2.48
CA GLU A 104 -11.38 6.14 2.18
C GLU A 104 -11.51 6.40 0.67
N LYS A 105 -12.75 6.50 0.18
CA LYS A 105 -13.01 6.63 -1.26
C LYS A 105 -12.35 7.85 -1.90
N ASN A 106 -12.24 8.95 -1.17
CA ASN A 106 -11.60 10.19 -1.61
C ASN A 106 -10.07 10.18 -1.52
N GLU A 107 -9.50 9.13 -0.94
CA GLU A 107 -8.04 8.93 -0.79
C GLU A 107 -7.50 7.83 -1.69
N LEU A 108 -8.32 7.32 -2.61
CA LEU A 108 -7.91 6.27 -3.54
C LEU A 108 -6.72 6.70 -4.40
N LYS A 109 -5.74 5.81 -4.50
CA LYS A 109 -4.56 5.94 -5.35
C LYS A 109 -4.43 4.73 -6.27
N PRO A 110 -3.82 4.89 -7.47
CA PRO A 110 -3.54 3.76 -8.35
C PRO A 110 -2.87 2.60 -7.59
N GLY A 111 -3.31 1.36 -7.86
CA GLY A 111 -2.87 0.15 -7.16
C GLY A 111 -3.71 -0.23 -5.94
N ASP A 112 -4.61 0.63 -5.45
CA ASP A 112 -5.54 0.27 -4.38
C ASP A 112 -6.55 -0.79 -4.85
N LEU A 113 -6.92 -1.71 -3.96
CA LEU A 113 -8.01 -2.64 -4.19
C LEU A 113 -9.35 -1.98 -3.87
N VAL A 114 -10.30 -2.07 -4.78
CA VAL A 114 -11.67 -1.58 -4.61
C VAL A 114 -12.65 -2.75 -4.55
N PHE A 115 -13.55 -2.73 -3.58
CA PHE A 115 -14.46 -3.84 -3.28
C PHE A 115 -15.92 -3.46 -3.48
N PHE A 116 -16.72 -4.44 -3.91
CA PHE A 116 -18.13 -4.23 -4.24
C PHE A 116 -19.02 -5.36 -3.75
N ASN A 117 -20.30 -5.04 -3.57
CA ASN A 117 -21.37 -5.96 -3.30
C ASN A 117 -22.13 -6.32 -4.60
N THR A 118 -21.65 -7.31 -5.34
CA THR A 118 -22.30 -7.73 -6.62
C THR A 118 -23.26 -8.90 -6.46
N LEU A 119 -23.08 -9.74 -5.43
CA LEU A 119 -23.86 -10.95 -5.17
C LEU A 119 -24.77 -10.82 -3.93
N ARG A 120 -25.22 -9.61 -3.59
CA ARG A 120 -25.96 -9.31 -2.34
C ARG A 120 -25.19 -9.71 -1.07
N ARG A 121 -23.89 -9.87 -1.17
CA ARG A 121 -22.96 -10.17 -0.06
C ARG A 121 -21.84 -9.13 -0.06
N PRO A 122 -21.47 -8.58 1.12
CA PRO A 122 -20.36 -7.64 1.24
C PRO A 122 -19.05 -8.24 0.70
N PHE A 123 -18.27 -7.42 0.02
CA PHE A 123 -16.95 -7.77 -0.51
C PHE A 123 -16.96 -8.99 -1.46
N SER A 124 -18.04 -9.16 -2.24
CA SER A 124 -18.19 -10.29 -3.17
C SER A 124 -17.49 -10.06 -4.52
N HIS A 125 -16.93 -8.90 -4.74
CA HIS A 125 -16.20 -8.55 -5.95
C HIS A 125 -15.06 -7.59 -5.64
N VAL A 126 -13.97 -7.66 -6.42
CA VAL A 126 -12.77 -6.85 -6.25
C VAL A 126 -12.22 -6.41 -7.62
N GLY A 127 -11.62 -5.23 -7.65
CA GLY A 127 -10.84 -4.73 -8.79
C GLY A 127 -9.63 -3.93 -8.31
N ILE A 128 -8.77 -3.54 -9.26
CA ILE A 128 -7.59 -2.70 -9.04
C ILE A 128 -7.91 -1.29 -9.53
N TYR A 129 -7.82 -0.31 -8.64
CA TYR A 129 -8.01 1.09 -8.98
C TYR A 129 -6.84 1.60 -9.82
N ILE A 130 -7.14 2.30 -10.90
CA ILE A 130 -6.14 2.77 -11.87
C ILE A 130 -6.08 4.31 -11.98
N GLY A 131 -6.80 5.02 -11.12
CA GLY A 131 -6.91 6.48 -11.17
C GLY A 131 -8.18 6.96 -11.88
N GLU A 132 -8.51 8.25 -11.76
CA GLU A 132 -9.61 8.92 -12.45
C GLU A 132 -10.98 8.25 -12.29
N ASP A 133 -11.28 7.77 -11.08
CA ASP A 133 -12.48 6.99 -10.77
C ASP A 133 -12.64 5.70 -11.59
N ARG A 134 -11.56 5.14 -12.16
CA ARG A 134 -11.58 3.91 -12.97
C ARG A 134 -10.89 2.76 -12.26
N PHE A 135 -11.32 1.54 -12.57
CA PHE A 135 -10.73 0.31 -12.05
C PHE A 135 -10.80 -0.82 -13.08
N VAL A 136 -9.80 -1.71 -13.04
CA VAL A 136 -9.73 -2.94 -13.85
C VAL A 136 -10.29 -4.10 -13.02
N HIS A 137 -11.11 -4.93 -13.63
CA HIS A 137 -11.69 -6.11 -12.98
C HIS A 137 -12.11 -7.19 -13.99
N ALA A 138 -12.31 -8.42 -13.51
CA ALA A 138 -12.95 -9.51 -14.25
C ALA A 138 -14.41 -9.64 -13.76
N PRO A 139 -15.42 -9.15 -14.50
CA PRO A 139 -16.76 -8.91 -13.95
C PRO A 139 -17.58 -10.16 -13.69
N ARG A 140 -17.73 -11.08 -14.67
CA ARG A 140 -18.59 -12.27 -14.58
C ARG A 140 -18.45 -13.16 -15.82
N ARG A 141 -19.04 -14.35 -15.76
CA ARG A 141 -19.14 -15.28 -16.91
C ARG A 141 -19.69 -14.58 -18.15
N GLY A 142 -19.11 -14.92 -19.29
CA GLY A 142 -19.47 -14.34 -20.60
C GLY A 142 -18.92 -12.93 -20.86
N ARG A 143 -18.10 -12.44 -19.93
CA ARG A 143 -17.36 -11.18 -20.09
C ARG A 143 -15.86 -11.45 -20.01
N GLU A 144 -15.11 -10.41 -20.24
CA GLU A 144 -13.65 -10.38 -20.20
C GLU A 144 -13.19 -9.36 -19.15
N VAL A 145 -11.91 -9.37 -18.80
CA VAL A 145 -11.30 -8.30 -18.01
C VAL A 145 -11.51 -6.96 -18.73
N GLU A 146 -12.03 -6.01 -17.98
CA GLU A 146 -12.41 -4.69 -18.52
C GLU A 146 -12.16 -3.57 -17.51
N VAL A 147 -12.19 -2.32 -18.01
CA VAL A 147 -12.21 -1.11 -17.18
C VAL A 147 -13.67 -0.70 -16.93
N SER A 148 -13.95 -0.32 -15.68
CA SER A 148 -15.24 0.28 -15.29
C SER A 148 -15.02 1.55 -14.47
N GLU A 149 -16.06 2.37 -14.34
CA GLU A 149 -16.03 3.62 -13.60
C GLU A 149 -16.71 3.49 -12.24
N LEU A 150 -16.06 3.98 -11.17
CA LEU A 150 -16.65 4.05 -9.81
C LEU A 150 -17.86 4.98 -9.74
N ARG A 151 -17.98 5.92 -10.69
CA ARG A 151 -19.10 6.85 -10.80
C ARG A 151 -20.34 6.25 -11.45
N ASP A 152 -20.18 5.17 -12.22
CA ASP A 152 -21.31 4.44 -12.80
C ASP A 152 -22.30 4.06 -11.69
N GLY A 153 -23.59 4.26 -11.96
CA GLY A 153 -24.66 4.05 -10.99
C GLY A 153 -24.70 2.61 -10.45
N TYR A 154 -24.27 1.62 -11.24
CA TYR A 154 -24.18 0.23 -10.79
C TYR A 154 -23.07 0.06 -9.74
N TRP A 155 -21.84 0.53 -10.01
CA TRP A 155 -20.67 0.40 -9.15
C TRP A 155 -20.73 1.32 -7.94
N LYS A 156 -21.18 2.59 -8.15
CA LYS A 156 -21.33 3.56 -7.07
C LYS A 156 -22.22 3.06 -5.92
N LYS A 157 -23.34 2.39 -6.24
CA LYS A 157 -24.27 1.83 -5.24
C LYS A 157 -23.76 0.57 -4.55
N ARG A 158 -22.72 -0.07 -5.10
CA ARG A 158 -22.17 -1.36 -4.63
C ARG A 158 -20.80 -1.26 -4.00
N PHE A 159 -20.20 -0.10 -4.00
CA PHE A 159 -18.89 0.11 -3.37
C PHE A 159 -18.96 -0.18 -1.86
N ASN A 160 -18.08 -1.07 -1.39
CA ASN A 160 -18.01 -1.52 0.01
C ASN A 160 -16.77 -1.02 0.76
N GLY A 161 -15.81 -0.43 0.09
CA GLY A 161 -14.55 0.05 0.68
C GLY A 161 -13.34 -0.26 -0.19
N ALA A 162 -12.18 0.13 0.28
CA ALA A 162 -10.92 -0.10 -0.41
C ALA A 162 -9.79 -0.49 0.54
N ARG A 163 -8.72 -1.06 -0.03
CA ARG A 163 -7.51 -1.47 0.70
C ARG A 163 -6.26 -1.07 -0.07
N ARG A 164 -5.27 -0.55 0.66
CA ARG A 164 -3.92 -0.31 0.15
C ARG A 164 -2.98 -1.36 0.68
N LEU A 165 -2.27 -2.04 -0.22
CA LEU A 165 -1.35 -3.11 0.09
C LEU A 165 0.11 -2.67 -0.11
N LEU A 166 0.34 -1.69 -0.98
CA LEU A 166 1.67 -1.09 -1.14
C LEU A 166 1.97 -0.15 0.03
N PRO A 167 3.20 -0.17 0.55
CA PRO A 167 3.66 0.71 1.64
C PRO A 167 3.78 2.16 1.17
#